data_0bb5f71ee2871d58d274050b71e68660
#
_entry.id   0bb5f71ee2871d58d274050b71e68660
#
_cell.length_a   1.000
_cell.length_b   1.000
_cell.length_c   1.000
_cell.angle_alpha   90.00
_cell.angle_beta   90.00
_cell.angle_gamma   90.00
#
_symmetry.space_group_name_H-M   'P 1'
#
loop_
_entity.id
_entity.type
_entity.pdbx_description
1 polymer ?
#
loop_
_entity_poly.entity_id
_entity_poly.type
_entity_poly.pdbx_seq_one_letter_code
_entity_poly.pdbx_strand_id
1 'polypeptide(L)'
;MILVTGGAGYIGSHAVLELLQAGHEVLVLDDLCNGSKVALDRVEQLAGRTLQFVKGDVRNRSLLKALFASYPITSVLHLAGLKAVGESVREPLRYYETNVSGSIALCQAMAEAGVFKLVFSSSATVYGDSPRMPITENCPTGLPASPYGQSKLMAENVLKGLAESDPRWSIALLRYFNPIGAHESGLIGEDPNGIPNNLLPYMLQVAVGRRKQLNIYGADYPTPDGTGMRDYIHVVDLAKGHLKALERLQQVHVPVVFCAPSCHTLGQGRHVSQ
;
A
#
# COMPACT_ATOMS: atom_id res chain seq x y z
N MET A 1 -17.81 6.90 -7.63
CA MET A 1 -16.39 7.38 -7.61
C MET A 1 -15.61 6.65 -6.52
N ILE A 2 -14.35 6.34 -6.76
CA ILE A 2 -13.44 5.67 -5.79
C ILE A 2 -12.45 6.71 -5.26
N LEU A 3 -12.36 6.87 -3.94
CA LEU A 3 -11.30 7.66 -3.32
C LEU A 3 -10.05 6.79 -3.16
N VAL A 4 -8.92 7.24 -3.71
CA VAL A 4 -7.61 6.61 -3.52
C VAL A 4 -6.74 7.56 -2.71
N THR A 5 -6.45 7.23 -1.45
CA THR A 5 -5.50 7.98 -0.65
C THR A 5 -4.09 7.44 -0.88
N GLY A 6 -3.10 8.31 -1.04
CA GLY A 6 -1.73 7.89 -1.42
C GLY A 6 -1.61 7.48 -2.90
N GLY A 7 -2.52 7.98 -3.75
CA GLY A 7 -2.60 7.59 -5.16
C GLY A 7 -1.47 8.14 -6.04
N ALA A 8 -0.72 9.15 -5.59
CA ALA A 8 0.42 9.69 -6.31
C ALA A 8 1.75 8.96 -6.02
N GLY A 9 1.73 7.98 -5.10
CA GLY A 9 2.86 7.14 -4.76
C GLY A 9 3.08 5.98 -5.74
N TYR A 10 4.11 5.15 -5.48
CA TYR A 10 4.50 4.03 -6.32
C TYR A 10 3.34 3.04 -6.57
N ILE A 11 2.83 2.39 -5.53
CA ILE A 11 1.73 1.42 -5.65
C ILE A 11 0.45 2.15 -6.05
N GLY A 12 0.22 3.34 -5.48
CA GLY A 12 -0.97 4.14 -5.72
C GLY A 12 -1.17 4.50 -7.18
N SER A 13 -0.14 4.96 -7.88
CA SER A 13 -0.22 5.33 -9.31
C SER A 13 -0.58 4.13 -10.19
N HIS A 14 -0.03 2.94 -9.90
CA HIS A 14 -0.40 1.72 -10.62
C HIS A 14 -1.84 1.29 -10.32
N ALA A 15 -2.27 1.37 -9.06
CA ALA A 15 -3.65 1.05 -8.69
C ALA A 15 -4.66 2.03 -9.31
N VAL A 16 -4.33 3.33 -9.36
CA VAL A 16 -5.16 4.34 -10.05
C VAL A 16 -5.27 4.04 -11.54
N LEU A 17 -4.18 3.63 -12.19
CA LEU A 17 -4.20 3.24 -13.60
C LEU A 17 -5.16 2.06 -13.84
N GLU A 18 -5.06 0.98 -13.07
CA GLU A 18 -5.93 -0.18 -13.18
C GLU A 18 -7.41 0.19 -12.96
N LEU A 19 -7.70 1.07 -11.98
CA LEU A 19 -9.05 1.56 -11.72
C LEU A 19 -9.61 2.37 -12.90
N LEU A 20 -8.84 3.28 -13.49
CA LEU A 20 -9.26 4.07 -14.63
C LEU A 20 -9.49 3.20 -15.87
N GLN A 21 -8.60 2.22 -16.13
CA GLN A 21 -8.75 1.28 -17.24
C GLN A 21 -9.97 0.35 -17.07
N ALA A 22 -10.31 0.01 -15.82
CA ALA A 22 -11.55 -0.72 -15.50
C ALA A 22 -12.82 0.15 -15.57
N GLY A 23 -12.71 1.42 -15.95
CA GLY A 23 -13.86 2.30 -16.17
C GLY A 23 -14.31 3.08 -14.93
N HIS A 24 -13.62 2.99 -13.81
CA HIS A 24 -14.00 3.73 -12.60
C HIS A 24 -13.66 5.22 -12.69
N GLU A 25 -14.44 6.04 -12.03
CA GLU A 25 -14.11 7.42 -11.70
C GLU A 25 -13.26 7.43 -10.44
N VAL A 26 -12.13 8.14 -10.46
CA VAL A 26 -11.14 8.15 -9.37
C VAL A 26 -10.92 9.57 -8.86
N LEU A 27 -10.93 9.71 -7.53
CA LEU A 27 -10.45 10.87 -6.80
C LEU A 27 -9.19 10.47 -6.03
N VAL A 28 -8.08 11.15 -6.25
CA VAL A 28 -6.83 10.93 -5.52
C VAL A 28 -6.66 12.00 -4.44
N LEU A 29 -6.40 11.57 -3.20
CA LEU A 29 -5.93 12.41 -2.11
C LEU A 29 -4.50 12.03 -1.76
N ASP A 30 -3.56 12.97 -1.90
CA ASP A 30 -2.14 12.73 -1.61
C ASP A 30 -1.48 14.05 -1.14
N ASP A 31 -0.61 14.00 -0.14
CA ASP A 31 0.12 15.18 0.34
C ASP A 31 1.41 15.45 -0.45
N LEU A 32 1.79 14.51 -1.33
CA LEU A 32 3.00 14.51 -2.15
C LEU A 32 4.31 14.48 -1.34
N CYS A 33 4.27 13.99 -0.10
CA CYS A 33 5.50 13.84 0.70
C CYS A 33 6.47 12.82 0.11
N ASN A 34 5.96 11.78 -0.55
CA ASN A 34 6.74 10.76 -1.26
C ASN A 34 6.11 10.36 -2.61
N GLY A 35 5.08 11.05 -3.04
CA GLY A 35 4.42 10.90 -4.33
C GLY A 35 4.76 12.04 -5.29
N SER A 36 4.30 11.92 -6.53
CA SER A 36 4.51 12.94 -7.56
C SER A 36 3.24 13.19 -8.38
N LYS A 37 2.88 14.46 -8.56
CA LYS A 37 1.79 14.84 -9.47
C LYS A 37 2.10 14.38 -10.92
N VAL A 38 3.37 14.35 -11.30
CA VAL A 38 3.81 13.86 -12.63
C VAL A 38 3.42 12.39 -12.85
N ALA A 39 3.44 11.57 -11.78
CA ALA A 39 2.99 10.18 -11.89
C ALA A 39 1.49 10.12 -12.26
N LEU A 40 0.66 10.98 -11.67
CA LEU A 40 -0.77 11.06 -12.01
C LEU A 40 -1.02 11.56 -13.42
N ASP A 41 -0.27 12.56 -13.90
CA ASP A 41 -0.39 13.06 -15.27
C ASP A 41 -0.04 11.95 -16.30
N ARG A 42 0.96 11.13 -16.01
CA ARG A 42 1.32 9.96 -16.81
C ARG A 42 0.26 8.85 -16.74
N VAL A 43 -0.36 8.67 -15.59
CA VAL A 43 -1.48 7.73 -15.43
C VAL A 43 -2.66 8.16 -16.29
N GLU A 44 -3.03 9.44 -16.31
CA GLU A 44 -4.08 9.97 -17.21
C GLU A 44 -3.73 9.73 -18.69
N GLN A 45 -2.48 9.99 -19.07
CA GLN A 45 -1.98 9.71 -20.42
C GLN A 45 -2.11 8.23 -20.80
N LEU A 46 -1.71 7.31 -19.91
CA LEU A 46 -1.77 5.86 -20.13
C LEU A 46 -3.20 5.33 -20.17
N ALA A 47 -4.07 5.85 -19.32
CA ALA A 47 -5.47 5.43 -19.23
C ALA A 47 -6.35 6.03 -20.33
N GLY A 48 -5.93 7.15 -20.95
CA GLY A 48 -6.77 7.95 -21.86
C GLY A 48 -7.99 8.55 -21.13
N ARG A 49 -7.93 8.71 -19.80
CA ARG A 49 -9.01 9.17 -18.93
C ARG A 49 -8.46 10.08 -17.84
N THR A 50 -9.26 11.06 -17.45
CA THR A 50 -8.92 11.99 -16.36
C THR A 50 -9.30 11.45 -15.00
N LEU A 51 -8.60 11.93 -13.97
CA LEU A 51 -8.93 11.74 -12.56
C LEU A 51 -9.11 13.08 -11.86
N GLN A 52 -9.71 13.05 -10.66
CA GLN A 52 -9.72 14.20 -9.77
C GLN A 52 -8.54 14.09 -8.80
N PHE A 53 -7.82 15.19 -8.56
CA PHE A 53 -6.70 15.23 -7.62
C PHE A 53 -6.90 16.35 -6.59
N VAL A 54 -6.75 15.99 -5.33
CA VAL A 54 -6.72 16.93 -4.22
C VAL A 54 -5.41 16.73 -3.43
N LYS A 55 -4.61 17.79 -3.34
CA LYS A 55 -3.43 17.78 -2.49
C LYS A 55 -3.86 17.98 -1.04
N GLY A 56 -3.55 17.00 -0.18
CA GLY A 56 -3.90 17.10 1.23
C GLY A 56 -3.49 15.90 2.06
N ASP A 57 -3.50 16.10 3.36
CA ASP A 57 -3.13 15.10 4.36
C ASP A 57 -4.36 14.31 4.80
N VAL A 58 -4.26 13.00 4.85
CA VAL A 58 -5.33 12.08 5.30
C VAL A 58 -5.71 12.29 6.77
N ARG A 59 -4.87 12.94 7.58
CA ARG A 59 -5.17 13.33 8.96
C ARG A 59 -6.11 14.53 9.07
N ASN A 60 -6.28 15.29 7.99
CA ASN A 60 -7.13 16.49 7.98
C ASN A 60 -8.61 16.13 7.86
N ARG A 61 -9.28 15.99 9.02
CA ARG A 61 -10.70 15.63 9.10
C ARG A 61 -11.62 16.59 8.36
N SER A 62 -11.36 17.90 8.41
CA SER A 62 -12.18 18.90 7.72
C SER A 62 -12.09 18.73 6.21
N LEU A 63 -10.89 18.45 5.68
CA LEU A 63 -10.69 18.15 4.27
C LEU A 63 -11.42 16.86 3.87
N LEU A 64 -11.25 15.78 4.64
CA LEU A 64 -11.94 14.51 4.36
C LEU A 64 -13.45 14.70 4.31
N LYS A 65 -14.03 15.39 5.31
CA LYS A 65 -15.46 15.69 5.33
C LYS A 65 -15.92 16.48 4.11
N ALA A 66 -15.14 17.48 3.68
CA ALA A 66 -15.44 18.25 2.47
C ALA A 66 -15.38 17.38 1.21
N LEU A 67 -14.42 16.45 1.10
CA LEU A 67 -14.32 15.53 -0.04
C LEU A 67 -15.55 14.62 -0.14
N PHE A 68 -15.94 13.98 0.96
CA PHE A 68 -17.11 13.11 0.98
C PHE A 68 -18.41 13.86 0.71
N ALA A 69 -18.51 15.15 1.07
CA ALA A 69 -19.66 15.99 0.77
C ALA A 69 -19.69 16.46 -0.69
N SER A 70 -18.53 16.67 -1.32
CA SER A 70 -18.41 17.25 -2.66
C SER A 70 -18.38 16.21 -3.78
N TYR A 71 -18.01 14.98 -3.50
CA TYR A 71 -17.83 13.92 -4.49
C TYR A 71 -18.70 12.69 -4.15
N PRO A 72 -19.30 12.00 -5.13
CA PRO A 72 -20.12 10.82 -4.92
C PRO A 72 -19.24 9.58 -4.64
N ILE A 73 -18.46 9.64 -3.55
CA ILE A 73 -17.54 8.56 -3.15
C ILE A 73 -18.36 7.37 -2.64
N THR A 74 -18.10 6.19 -3.19
CA THR A 74 -18.79 4.93 -2.81
C THR A 74 -17.90 3.92 -2.14
N SER A 75 -16.58 4.07 -2.31
CA SER A 75 -15.57 3.17 -1.74
C SER A 75 -14.20 3.85 -1.67
N VAL A 76 -13.32 3.31 -0.82
CA VAL A 76 -11.99 3.86 -0.58
C VAL A 76 -10.94 2.79 -0.77
N LEU A 77 -9.85 3.17 -1.46
CA LEU A 77 -8.59 2.45 -1.50
C LEU A 77 -7.55 3.24 -0.69
N HIS A 78 -7.18 2.73 0.48
CA HIS A 78 -6.34 3.45 1.44
C HIS A 78 -4.89 2.96 1.37
N LEU A 79 -4.05 3.72 0.62
CA LEU A 79 -2.61 3.48 0.49
C LEU A 79 -1.76 4.56 1.19
N ALA A 80 -2.37 5.71 1.56
CA ALA A 80 -1.65 6.76 2.28
C ALA A 80 -1.03 6.22 3.57
N GLY A 81 0.28 6.44 3.71
CA GLY A 81 1.02 6.03 4.89
C GLY A 81 2.52 6.05 4.67
N LEU A 82 3.26 6.25 5.74
CA LEU A 82 4.73 6.18 5.75
C LEU A 82 5.16 4.71 5.76
N LYS A 83 6.22 4.37 4.99
CA LYS A 83 6.63 2.97 4.75
C LYS A 83 8.09 2.65 5.07
N ALA A 84 8.92 3.63 5.39
CA ALA A 84 10.35 3.44 5.58
C ALA A 84 10.68 2.88 6.96
N VAL A 85 11.04 1.59 7.03
CA VAL A 85 11.31 0.87 8.29
C VAL A 85 12.37 1.58 9.13
N GLY A 86 13.52 1.93 8.54
CA GLY A 86 14.60 2.60 9.26
C GLY A 86 14.25 4.01 9.77
N GLU A 87 13.42 4.76 9.03
CA GLU A 87 12.91 6.05 9.48
C GLU A 87 11.93 5.88 10.66
N SER A 88 11.10 4.85 10.62
CA SER A 88 10.11 4.60 11.69
C SER A 88 10.76 4.38 13.06
N VAL A 89 11.97 3.82 13.10
CA VAL A 89 12.74 3.63 14.35
C VAL A 89 13.21 4.98 14.92
N ARG A 90 13.55 5.93 14.05
CA ARG A 90 14.00 7.27 14.48
C ARG A 90 12.85 8.22 14.78
N GLU A 91 11.72 8.06 14.07
CA GLU A 91 10.56 8.97 14.16
C GLU A 91 9.24 8.19 14.41
N PRO A 92 9.15 7.36 15.48
CA PRO A 92 8.02 6.45 15.66
C PRO A 92 6.68 7.17 15.78
N LEU A 93 6.63 8.30 16.48
CA LEU A 93 5.37 9.05 16.68
C LEU A 93 4.79 9.53 15.35
N ARG A 94 5.62 9.98 14.41
CA ARG A 94 5.20 10.38 13.07
C ARG A 94 4.53 9.23 12.32
N TYR A 95 5.03 8.01 12.49
CA TYR A 95 4.45 6.80 11.90
C TYR A 95 3.11 6.43 12.51
N TYR A 96 3.00 6.47 13.83
CA TYR A 96 1.70 6.21 14.49
C TYR A 96 0.68 7.29 14.15
N GLU A 97 1.07 8.55 14.15
CA GLU A 97 0.19 9.65 13.82
C GLU A 97 -0.32 9.55 12.37
N THR A 98 0.57 9.30 11.42
CA THR A 98 0.18 9.21 10.01
C THR A 98 -0.59 7.92 9.70
N ASN A 99 -0.06 6.77 10.09
CA ASN A 99 -0.60 5.48 9.66
C ASN A 99 -1.82 5.05 10.50
N VAL A 100 -1.85 5.34 11.80
CA VAL A 100 -2.96 4.95 12.67
C VAL A 100 -3.98 6.05 12.78
N SER A 101 -3.59 7.25 13.24
CA SER A 101 -4.53 8.35 13.41
C SER A 101 -5.12 8.82 12.08
N GLY A 102 -4.33 8.79 10.99
CA GLY A 102 -4.81 9.06 9.63
C GLY A 102 -5.88 8.05 9.17
N SER A 103 -5.66 6.75 9.42
CA SER A 103 -6.66 5.71 9.12
C SER A 103 -7.93 5.88 9.94
N ILE A 104 -7.82 6.23 11.22
CA ILE A 104 -8.97 6.53 12.09
C ILE A 104 -9.75 7.74 11.56
N ALA A 105 -9.06 8.83 11.22
CA ALA A 105 -9.70 10.04 10.70
C ALA A 105 -10.46 9.75 9.39
N LEU A 106 -9.86 8.95 8.50
CA LEU A 106 -10.50 8.52 7.27
C LEU A 106 -11.76 7.69 7.54
N CYS A 107 -11.69 6.68 8.41
CA CYS A 107 -12.84 5.84 8.76
C CYS A 107 -13.98 6.64 9.42
N GLN A 108 -13.66 7.63 10.25
CA GLN A 108 -14.65 8.53 10.83
C GLN A 108 -15.38 9.34 9.76
N ALA A 109 -14.65 9.92 8.79
CA ALA A 109 -15.23 10.65 7.68
C ALA A 109 -16.07 9.75 6.76
N MET A 110 -15.61 8.52 6.50
CA MET A 110 -16.37 7.50 5.76
C MET A 110 -17.69 7.16 6.44
N ALA A 111 -17.67 6.90 7.75
CA ALA A 111 -18.87 6.57 8.53
C ALA A 111 -19.89 7.73 8.53
N GLU A 112 -19.42 8.97 8.74
CA GLU A 112 -20.25 10.18 8.67
C GLU A 112 -20.92 10.35 7.29
N ALA A 113 -20.23 9.94 6.23
CA ALA A 113 -20.74 10.02 4.84
C ALA A 113 -21.56 8.79 4.39
N GLY A 114 -21.68 7.75 5.23
CA GLY A 114 -22.37 6.51 4.85
C GLY A 114 -21.57 5.63 3.88
N VAL A 115 -20.26 5.77 3.80
CA VAL A 115 -19.38 5.00 2.93
C VAL A 115 -18.66 3.92 3.77
N PHE A 116 -18.89 2.65 3.48
CA PHE A 116 -18.47 1.52 4.33
C PHE A 116 -17.60 0.49 3.61
N LYS A 117 -17.14 0.77 2.38
CA LYS A 117 -16.27 -0.14 1.61
C LYS A 117 -14.84 0.38 1.59
N LEU A 118 -13.92 -0.40 2.17
CA LEU A 118 -12.52 -0.02 2.34
C LEU A 118 -11.57 -1.15 1.94
N VAL A 119 -10.66 -0.89 1.02
CA VAL A 119 -9.48 -1.72 0.79
C VAL A 119 -8.30 -1.04 1.45
N PHE A 120 -7.67 -1.71 2.41
CA PHE A 120 -6.54 -1.20 3.17
C PHE A 120 -5.23 -1.86 2.74
N SER A 121 -4.28 -1.03 2.39
CA SER A 121 -2.91 -1.42 2.07
C SER A 121 -2.13 -1.72 3.36
N SER A 122 -2.14 -2.98 3.78
CA SER A 122 -1.37 -3.47 4.91
C SER A 122 0.03 -3.94 4.46
N SER A 123 0.68 -4.75 5.27
CA SER A 123 2.04 -5.25 4.99
C SER A 123 2.23 -6.63 5.62
N ALA A 124 3.02 -7.48 4.99
CA ALA A 124 3.46 -8.75 5.57
C ALA A 124 4.28 -8.58 6.87
N THR A 125 4.81 -7.39 7.14
CA THR A 125 5.51 -7.07 8.39
C THR A 125 4.63 -7.28 9.64
N VAL A 126 3.29 -7.31 9.50
CA VAL A 126 2.36 -7.57 10.62
C VAL A 126 2.50 -8.99 11.20
N TYR A 127 3.10 -9.92 10.44
CA TYR A 127 3.36 -11.28 10.91
C TYR A 127 4.59 -11.36 11.84
N GLY A 128 5.46 -10.33 11.84
CA GLY A 128 6.74 -10.38 12.57
C GLY A 128 7.60 -11.57 12.11
N ASP A 129 8.36 -12.14 13.03
CA ASP A 129 9.13 -13.36 12.78
C ASP A 129 8.21 -14.58 12.87
N SER A 130 7.53 -14.91 11.78
CA SER A 130 6.62 -16.04 11.73
C SER A 130 7.38 -17.37 11.83
N PRO A 131 7.00 -18.27 12.76
CA PRO A 131 7.63 -19.60 12.87
C PRO A 131 7.20 -20.56 11.76
N ARG A 132 6.22 -20.16 10.92
CA ARG A 132 5.67 -21.00 9.85
C ARG A 132 5.98 -20.40 8.49
N MET A 133 6.52 -21.24 7.60
CA MET A 133 6.74 -20.96 6.19
C MET A 133 6.08 -22.06 5.34
N PRO A 134 5.40 -21.72 4.25
CA PRO A 134 5.07 -20.37 3.79
C PRO A 134 4.08 -19.64 4.72
N ILE A 135 4.15 -18.32 4.78
CA ILE A 135 3.21 -17.49 5.54
C ILE A 135 1.87 -17.46 4.80
N THR A 136 0.81 -17.79 5.50
CA THR A 136 -0.58 -17.73 5.01
C THR A 136 -1.40 -16.75 5.86
N GLU A 137 -2.62 -16.43 5.40
CA GLU A 137 -3.55 -15.53 6.10
C GLU A 137 -3.92 -16.04 7.50
N ASN A 138 -3.88 -17.35 7.71
CA ASN A 138 -4.16 -18.00 9.00
C ASN A 138 -2.98 -17.95 9.96
N CYS A 139 -1.81 -17.50 9.53
CA CYS A 139 -0.70 -17.29 10.43
C CYS A 139 -1.05 -16.16 11.42
N PRO A 140 -0.73 -16.35 12.73
CA PRO A 140 -0.96 -15.30 13.70
C PRO A 140 -0.15 -14.06 13.34
N THR A 141 -0.74 -12.89 13.55
CA THR A 141 0.02 -11.65 13.52
C THR A 141 0.93 -11.61 14.74
N GLY A 142 2.23 -11.39 14.51
CA GLY A 142 3.25 -11.41 15.55
C GLY A 142 3.50 -10.05 16.18
N LEU A 143 4.70 -9.91 16.77
CA LEU A 143 5.22 -8.62 17.21
C LEU A 143 6.11 -8.06 16.11
N PRO A 144 5.64 -7.11 15.30
CA PRO A 144 6.47 -6.48 14.28
C PRO A 144 7.71 -5.84 14.89
N ALA A 145 8.87 -6.05 14.28
CA ALA A 145 10.15 -5.57 14.80
C ALA A 145 10.36 -4.05 14.67
N SER A 146 9.45 -3.33 13.99
CA SER A 146 9.59 -1.90 13.73
C SER A 146 8.31 -1.12 14.03
N PRO A 147 8.41 0.18 14.37
CA PRO A 147 7.24 1.04 14.52
C PRO A 147 6.36 1.12 13.27
N TYR A 148 6.95 1.01 12.06
CA TYR A 148 6.18 0.88 10.83
C TYR A 148 5.28 -0.36 10.85
N GLY A 149 5.84 -1.54 11.12
CA GLY A 149 5.07 -2.78 11.20
C GLY A 149 4.01 -2.72 12.31
N GLN A 150 4.37 -2.18 13.48
CA GLN A 150 3.44 -1.94 14.58
C GLN A 150 2.29 -1.02 14.17
N SER A 151 2.57 0.08 13.45
CA SER A 151 1.53 1.01 13.01
C SER A 151 0.55 0.35 12.02
N LYS A 152 1.03 -0.54 11.13
CA LYS A 152 0.16 -1.30 10.22
C LYS A 152 -0.71 -2.30 10.99
N LEU A 153 -0.14 -3.02 11.97
CA LEU A 153 -0.90 -3.95 12.81
C LEU A 153 -1.95 -3.23 13.65
N MET A 154 -1.61 -2.08 14.24
CA MET A 154 -2.57 -1.26 14.99
C MET A 154 -3.73 -0.79 14.09
N ALA A 155 -3.43 -0.32 12.88
CA ALA A 155 -4.45 0.07 11.91
C ALA A 155 -5.36 -1.13 11.54
N GLU A 156 -4.79 -2.33 11.31
CA GLU A 156 -5.59 -3.54 11.09
C GLU A 156 -6.53 -3.86 12.26
N ASN A 157 -6.04 -3.75 13.51
CA ASN A 157 -6.85 -4.02 14.70
C ASN A 157 -8.01 -3.01 14.83
N VAL A 158 -7.76 -1.73 14.54
CA VAL A 158 -8.82 -0.71 14.48
C VAL A 158 -9.86 -1.08 13.41
N LEU A 159 -9.43 -1.46 12.21
CA LEU A 159 -10.31 -1.81 11.10
C LEU A 159 -11.12 -3.08 11.35
N LYS A 160 -10.52 -4.09 12.00
CA LYS A 160 -11.22 -5.32 12.43
C LYS A 160 -12.31 -4.99 13.45
N GLY A 161 -11.95 -4.25 14.52
CA GLY A 161 -12.93 -3.83 15.52
C GLY A 161 -14.07 -3.00 14.93
N LEU A 162 -13.76 -2.16 13.94
CA LEU A 162 -14.78 -1.38 13.23
C LEU A 162 -15.73 -2.28 12.44
N ALA A 163 -15.22 -3.26 11.71
CA ALA A 163 -16.04 -4.22 10.96
C ALA A 163 -16.89 -5.13 11.86
N GLU A 164 -16.39 -5.47 13.04
CA GLU A 164 -17.13 -6.25 14.07
C GLU A 164 -18.25 -5.42 14.71
N SER A 165 -18.03 -4.10 14.86
CA SER A 165 -18.99 -3.21 15.54
C SER A 165 -20.21 -2.83 14.68
N ASP A 166 -20.09 -2.86 13.37
CA ASP A 166 -21.14 -2.42 12.44
C ASP A 166 -21.09 -3.25 11.15
N PRO A 167 -22.11 -4.10 10.89
CA PRO A 167 -22.14 -5.00 9.74
C PRO A 167 -22.21 -4.29 8.37
N ARG A 168 -22.37 -2.98 8.33
CA ARG A 168 -22.30 -2.22 7.07
C ARG A 168 -20.89 -2.15 6.52
N TRP A 169 -19.87 -2.24 7.38
CA TRP A 169 -18.47 -2.23 6.96
C TRP A 169 -18.11 -3.48 6.15
N SER A 170 -17.47 -3.25 5.04
CA SER A 170 -16.86 -4.26 4.19
C SER A 170 -15.41 -3.87 3.95
N ILE A 171 -14.48 -4.56 4.61
CA ILE A 171 -13.07 -4.18 4.68
C ILE A 171 -12.19 -5.32 4.17
N ALA A 172 -11.32 -5.02 3.20
CA ALA A 172 -10.27 -5.91 2.75
C ALA A 172 -8.90 -5.42 3.25
N LEU A 173 -8.15 -6.31 3.91
CA LEU A 173 -6.80 -6.05 4.40
C LEU A 173 -5.79 -6.75 3.50
N LEU A 174 -5.03 -6.02 2.69
CA LEU A 174 -4.05 -6.60 1.78
C LEU A 174 -2.66 -6.57 2.42
N ARG A 175 -2.16 -7.75 2.80
CA ARG A 175 -0.85 -7.95 3.42
C ARG A 175 0.14 -8.45 2.38
N TYR A 176 0.84 -7.58 1.71
CA TYR A 176 1.80 -7.94 0.68
C TYR A 176 3.24 -7.82 1.16
N PHE A 177 4.12 -8.56 0.51
CA PHE A 177 5.55 -8.58 0.75
C PHE A 177 6.23 -7.39 0.05
N ASN A 178 7.20 -7.62 -0.81
CA ASN A 178 8.00 -6.54 -1.39
C ASN A 178 7.54 -6.25 -2.83
N PRO A 179 6.83 -5.14 -3.09
CA PRO A 179 6.49 -4.77 -4.46
C PRO A 179 7.74 -4.33 -5.22
N ILE A 180 7.88 -4.83 -6.45
CA ILE A 180 8.97 -4.48 -7.37
C ILE A 180 8.44 -4.24 -8.78
N GLY A 181 9.29 -3.72 -9.65
CA GLY A 181 8.97 -3.52 -11.06
C GLY A 181 8.38 -2.14 -11.36
N ALA A 182 7.93 -1.99 -12.56
CA ALA A 182 7.33 -0.79 -13.11
C ALA A 182 6.29 -1.17 -14.17
N HIS A 183 5.49 -0.22 -14.60
CA HIS A 183 4.59 -0.40 -15.73
C HIS A 183 5.41 -0.59 -17.03
N GLU A 184 4.95 -1.45 -17.94
CA GLU A 184 5.64 -1.80 -19.20
C GLU A 184 5.95 -0.60 -20.09
N SER A 185 5.16 0.48 -19.99
CA SER A 185 5.40 1.75 -20.72
C SER A 185 6.68 2.47 -20.28
N GLY A 186 7.24 2.15 -19.11
CA GLY A 186 8.33 2.89 -18.48
C GLY A 186 7.95 4.29 -17.95
N LEU A 187 6.68 4.70 -18.03
CA LEU A 187 6.24 6.04 -17.62
C LEU A 187 5.99 6.16 -16.11
N ILE A 188 5.58 5.08 -15.45
CA ILE A 188 5.38 5.04 -14.00
C ILE A 188 6.16 3.87 -13.38
N GLY A 189 6.68 4.10 -12.18
CA GLY A 189 7.51 3.15 -11.43
C GLY A 189 7.84 3.67 -10.04
N GLU A 190 8.82 3.07 -9.36
CA GLU A 190 9.26 3.51 -8.03
C GLU A 190 10.33 4.61 -8.16
N ASP A 191 9.96 5.86 -7.85
CA ASP A 191 10.86 7.02 -7.82
C ASP A 191 10.71 7.75 -6.47
N PRO A 192 11.34 7.22 -5.41
CA PRO A 192 11.19 7.79 -4.06
C PRO A 192 11.96 9.11 -3.93
N ASN A 193 11.41 10.02 -3.13
CA ASN A 193 12.11 11.23 -2.74
C ASN A 193 13.32 10.89 -1.86
N GLY A 194 14.51 11.35 -2.24
CA GLY A 194 15.75 11.15 -1.48
C GLY A 194 16.42 9.79 -1.73
N ILE A 195 17.00 9.21 -0.66
CA ILE A 195 17.71 7.93 -0.73
C ILE A 195 16.69 6.79 -0.70
N PRO A 196 16.67 5.89 -1.71
CA PRO A 196 15.79 4.74 -1.69
C PRO A 196 16.05 3.84 -0.48
N ASN A 197 14.98 3.42 0.20
CA ASN A 197 15.05 2.47 1.31
C ASN A 197 14.83 1.02 0.85
N ASN A 198 14.31 0.83 -0.38
CA ASN A 198 14.12 -0.49 -0.98
C ASN A 198 15.30 -0.85 -1.88
N LEU A 199 15.58 -2.13 -1.99
CA LEU A 199 16.74 -2.65 -2.74
C LEU A 199 16.66 -2.26 -4.22
N LEU A 200 15.55 -2.56 -4.91
CA LEU A 200 15.48 -2.42 -6.36
C LEU A 200 15.69 -0.98 -6.82
N PRO A 201 15.00 0.06 -6.30
CA PRO A 201 15.28 1.43 -6.71
C PRO A 201 16.69 1.90 -6.33
N TYR A 202 17.28 1.38 -5.24
CA TYR A 202 18.67 1.67 -4.90
C TYR A 202 19.62 1.06 -5.94
N MET A 203 19.46 -0.22 -6.28
CA MET A 203 20.25 -0.92 -7.31
C MET A 203 20.16 -0.21 -8.66
N LEU A 204 18.95 0.21 -9.06
CA LEU A 204 18.76 0.94 -10.32
C LEU A 204 19.49 2.28 -10.31
N GLN A 205 19.52 3.01 -9.18
CA GLN A 205 20.30 4.23 -9.06
C GLN A 205 21.81 3.98 -9.15
N VAL A 206 22.30 2.83 -8.70
CA VAL A 206 23.71 2.41 -8.92
C VAL A 206 23.94 2.08 -10.40
N ALA A 207 23.06 1.28 -11.00
CA ALA A 207 23.18 0.87 -12.39
C ALA A 207 23.22 2.04 -13.38
N VAL A 208 22.45 3.12 -13.11
CA VAL A 208 22.47 4.33 -13.94
C VAL A 208 23.49 5.38 -13.50
N GLY A 209 24.41 5.03 -12.58
CA GLY A 209 25.51 5.89 -12.14
C GLY A 209 25.11 7.02 -11.18
N ARG A 210 23.88 7.07 -10.68
CA ARG A 210 23.47 8.07 -9.66
C ARG A 210 24.10 7.78 -8.27
N ARG A 211 24.52 6.53 -8.02
CA ARG A 211 25.21 6.08 -6.80
C ARG A 211 26.45 5.30 -7.14
N LYS A 212 27.44 5.36 -6.24
CA LYS A 212 28.75 4.75 -6.48
C LYS A 212 28.74 3.22 -6.37
N GLN A 213 27.99 2.68 -5.40
CA GLN A 213 28.04 1.26 -5.08
C GLN A 213 26.78 0.81 -4.33
N LEU A 214 26.50 -0.48 -4.38
CA LEU A 214 25.55 -1.17 -3.52
C LEU A 214 26.29 -1.70 -2.30
N ASN A 215 25.76 -1.47 -1.10
CA ASN A 215 26.29 -2.03 0.13
C ASN A 215 25.49 -3.27 0.53
N ILE A 216 26.19 -4.36 0.82
CA ILE A 216 25.60 -5.58 1.38
C ILE A 216 25.76 -5.51 2.90
N TYR A 217 24.64 -5.55 3.62
CA TYR A 217 24.61 -5.50 5.08
C TYR A 217 24.32 -6.90 5.63
N GLY A 218 25.32 -7.48 6.30
CA GLY A 218 25.26 -8.85 6.82
C GLY A 218 25.56 -9.91 5.75
N ALA A 219 26.23 -10.97 6.18
CA ALA A 219 26.54 -12.14 5.37
C ALA A 219 26.46 -13.41 6.24
N ASP A 220 25.70 -13.34 7.35
CA ASP A 220 25.60 -14.32 8.42
C ASP A 220 24.15 -14.81 8.65
N TYR A 221 23.25 -14.51 7.72
CA TYR A 221 21.92 -15.09 7.73
C TYR A 221 21.98 -16.60 7.45
N PRO A 222 21.04 -17.40 8.02
CA PRO A 222 20.98 -18.85 7.77
C PRO A 222 20.38 -19.15 6.38
N THR A 223 21.01 -18.65 5.32
CA THR A 223 20.65 -18.78 3.91
C THR A 223 21.83 -19.29 3.11
N PRO A 224 21.64 -19.85 1.90
CA PRO A 224 22.75 -20.43 1.13
C PRO A 224 23.90 -19.48 0.83
N ASP A 225 23.63 -18.17 0.70
CA ASP A 225 24.62 -17.13 0.42
C ASP A 225 24.88 -16.19 1.61
N GLY A 226 24.27 -16.46 2.76
CA GLY A 226 24.40 -15.64 3.97
C GLY A 226 23.62 -14.32 3.92
N THR A 227 22.87 -14.05 2.85
CA THR A 227 22.05 -12.82 2.73
C THR A 227 20.58 -13.07 3.03
N GLY A 228 19.79 -12.02 3.25
CA GLY A 228 18.37 -12.15 3.56
C GLY A 228 17.54 -12.51 2.33
N MET A 229 16.76 -13.58 2.41
CA MET A 229 15.75 -13.94 1.39
C MET A 229 14.51 -13.07 1.50
N ARG A 230 13.89 -12.75 0.36
CA ARG A 230 12.66 -11.94 0.29
C ARG A 230 11.73 -12.47 -0.78
N ASP A 231 10.43 -12.42 -0.51
CA ASP A 231 9.39 -12.61 -1.51
C ASP A 231 9.07 -11.30 -2.21
N TYR A 232 8.94 -11.37 -3.53
CA TYR A 232 8.61 -10.21 -4.37
C TYR A 232 7.29 -10.41 -5.11
N ILE A 233 6.55 -9.31 -5.27
CA ILE A 233 5.37 -9.24 -6.12
C ILE A 233 5.53 -8.11 -7.14
N HIS A 234 5.18 -8.36 -8.40
CA HIS A 234 5.22 -7.29 -9.39
C HIS A 234 4.14 -6.25 -9.09
N VAL A 235 4.50 -4.95 -9.16
CA VAL A 235 3.62 -3.85 -8.77
C VAL A 235 2.31 -3.82 -9.56
N VAL A 236 2.33 -4.21 -10.83
CA VAL A 236 1.11 -4.30 -11.66
C VAL A 236 0.19 -5.42 -11.17
N ASP A 237 0.72 -6.58 -10.78
CA ASP A 237 -0.08 -7.67 -10.22
C ASP A 237 -0.67 -7.27 -8.86
N LEU A 238 0.11 -6.56 -8.06
CA LEU A 238 -0.38 -5.99 -6.80
C LEU A 238 -1.51 -4.97 -7.04
N ALA A 239 -1.37 -4.09 -8.04
CA ALA A 239 -2.40 -3.12 -8.41
C ALA A 239 -3.70 -3.81 -8.85
N LYS A 240 -3.60 -4.85 -9.70
CA LYS A 240 -4.73 -5.70 -10.08
C LYS A 240 -5.36 -6.40 -8.87
N GLY A 241 -4.56 -6.83 -7.91
CA GLY A 241 -5.04 -7.38 -6.64
C GLY A 241 -5.91 -6.39 -5.85
N HIS A 242 -5.51 -5.11 -5.80
CA HIS A 242 -6.31 -4.04 -5.18
C HIS A 242 -7.65 -3.83 -5.89
N LEU A 243 -7.66 -3.81 -7.24
CA LEU A 243 -8.89 -3.72 -8.03
C LEU A 243 -9.81 -4.92 -7.73
N LYS A 244 -9.27 -6.15 -7.73
CA LYS A 244 -10.06 -7.37 -7.45
C LYS A 244 -10.61 -7.39 -6.03
N ALA A 245 -9.86 -6.92 -5.04
CA ALA A 245 -10.33 -6.77 -3.68
C ALA A 245 -11.52 -5.79 -3.62
N LEU A 246 -11.44 -4.65 -4.30
CA LEU A 246 -12.52 -3.68 -4.38
C LEU A 246 -13.78 -4.26 -5.04
N GLU A 247 -13.64 -4.95 -6.18
CA GLU A 247 -14.74 -5.65 -6.85
C GLU A 247 -15.40 -6.68 -5.92
N ARG A 248 -14.61 -7.41 -5.15
CA ARG A 248 -15.12 -8.39 -4.17
C ARG A 248 -15.94 -7.73 -3.07
N LEU A 249 -15.52 -6.58 -2.55
CA LEU A 249 -16.28 -5.83 -1.54
C LEU A 249 -17.62 -5.30 -2.07
N GLN A 250 -17.79 -5.20 -3.38
CA GLN A 250 -19.08 -4.84 -3.97
C GLN A 250 -20.09 -5.99 -3.91
N GLN A 251 -19.61 -7.24 -3.85
CA GLN A 251 -20.42 -8.46 -3.93
C GLN A 251 -20.75 -9.06 -2.54
N VAL A 252 -19.93 -8.82 -1.52
CA VAL A 252 -20.06 -9.41 -0.19
C VAL A 252 -19.97 -8.37 0.91
N HIS A 253 -20.79 -8.53 1.95
CA HIS A 253 -20.80 -7.69 3.15
C HIS A 253 -20.14 -8.42 4.34
N VAL A 254 -18.89 -8.85 4.19
CA VAL A 254 -18.15 -9.52 5.27
C VAL A 254 -16.77 -8.91 5.36
N PRO A 255 -16.22 -8.69 6.57
CA PRO A 255 -14.83 -8.35 6.71
C PRO A 255 -14.00 -9.53 6.18
N VAL A 256 -13.17 -9.27 5.19
CA VAL A 256 -12.35 -10.29 4.55
C VAL A 256 -10.89 -9.88 4.68
N VAL A 257 -10.09 -10.74 5.30
CA VAL A 257 -8.64 -10.59 5.30
C VAL A 257 -8.10 -11.28 4.06
N PHE A 258 -7.44 -10.53 3.18
CA PHE A 258 -6.74 -11.09 2.04
C PHE A 258 -5.24 -10.91 2.24
N CYS A 259 -4.48 -11.97 2.04
CA CYS A 259 -3.06 -11.84 1.77
C CYS A 259 -2.91 -11.76 0.25
N ALA A 260 -2.16 -10.78 -0.25
CA ALA A 260 -1.72 -10.88 -1.63
C ALA A 260 -0.79 -12.09 -1.70
N PRO A 261 -1.06 -13.08 -2.56
CA PRO A 261 -0.24 -14.28 -2.61
C PRO A 261 1.22 -13.90 -2.82
N SER A 262 2.10 -14.42 -1.97
CA SER A 262 3.48 -14.66 -2.35
C SER A 262 3.45 -15.43 -3.66
N CYS A 263 4.44 -15.25 -4.54
CA CYS A 263 4.53 -15.85 -5.89
C CYS A 263 4.26 -17.37 -6.02
N HIS A 264 3.96 -18.07 -4.95
CA HIS A 264 3.66 -19.49 -4.94
C HIS A 264 2.30 -19.89 -5.56
N THR A 265 1.37 -18.95 -5.75
CA THR A 265 0.03 -19.26 -6.32
C THR A 265 -0.15 -18.88 -7.79
N LEU A 266 0.80 -18.16 -8.38
CA LEU A 266 0.81 -17.81 -9.80
C LEU A 266 2.09 -18.30 -10.49
N GLY A 267 2.29 -19.63 -10.49
CA GLY A 267 3.33 -20.32 -11.26
C GLY A 267 4.75 -19.96 -10.85
N GLN A 268 5.41 -20.89 -10.15
CA GLN A 268 6.86 -21.01 -9.91
C GLN A 268 7.66 -19.67 -9.90
N GLY A 269 7.48 -18.90 -8.86
CA GLY A 269 8.34 -17.76 -8.58
C GLY A 269 9.76 -18.24 -8.27
N ARG A 270 10.75 -17.76 -9.01
CA ARG A 270 12.16 -18.02 -8.70
C ARG A 270 12.54 -17.24 -7.45
N HIS A 271 13.03 -17.93 -6.43
CA HIS A 271 13.70 -17.29 -5.30
C HIS A 271 14.92 -16.51 -5.83
N VAL A 272 14.96 -15.22 -5.57
CA VAL A 272 16.13 -14.39 -5.85
C VAL A 272 16.79 -14.13 -4.50
N SER A 273 17.93 -14.75 -4.27
CA SER A 273 18.82 -14.41 -3.15
C SER A 273 19.39 -13.00 -3.35
N GLN A 274 19.49 -12.25 -2.29
CA GLN A 274 20.05 -10.87 -2.26
C GLN A 274 21.33 -10.83 -1.45
#